data_eda1792714e631545411e2367a8b5a7c
#
_entry.id   eda1792714e631545411e2367a8b5a7c
#
_cell.length_a   1.000
_cell.length_b   1.000
_cell.length_c   1.000
_cell.angle_alpha   90.00
_cell.angle_beta   90.00
_cell.angle_gamma   90.00
#
_symmetry.space_group_name_H-M   'P 1'
#
loop_
_entity.id
_entity.type
_entity.pdbx_description
1 polymer ?
#
loop_
_entity_poly.entity_id
_entity_poly.type
_entity_poly.pdbx_seq_one_letter_code
_entity_poly.pdbx_strand_id
1 'polypeptide(L)'
;MKFTRRAVKKFMPGETVEDAITATRKLLENNIPATFTHLGENITTLEEAEKNTKHYIALLDKIINENLDIEISLKLTQIGFDLSFDKTFELFSQIAAKTKSHNNFVFIDIEDSSYVDKTIDFYKKIKRQYDNVGLCLQTYLYRTMKDIEQMMDINPAIRLVKGAYKEPETVAFKSKKKVDENFFKISEFLLEKIKELNWRSAFATHDMNLVKRIENEGARLGIEKSNLEFHMLYGIKSFEQLKLAANGYKVRVLISYGEAWFPWYMRRLAERPANVSFVLKNLLSK
;
A
#
# COMPACT_ATOMS: atom_id res chain seq x y z
N MET A 1 -29.17 -2.40 -1.82
CA MET A 1 -27.97 -1.53 -1.86
C MET A 1 -27.64 -0.77 -0.56
N LYS A 2 -28.56 -0.43 0.33
CA LYS A 2 -28.23 0.26 1.62
C LYS A 2 -27.38 -0.61 2.58
N PHE A 3 -27.56 -1.91 2.58
CA PHE A 3 -26.88 -2.84 3.49
C PHE A 3 -25.40 -3.08 3.10
N THR A 4 -25.10 -3.20 1.82
CA THR A 4 -23.73 -3.33 1.33
C THR A 4 -22.89 -2.09 1.66
N ARG A 5 -23.45 -0.89 1.56
CA ARG A 5 -22.76 0.36 1.96
C ARG A 5 -22.36 0.39 3.44
N ARG A 6 -23.17 -0.20 4.34
CA ARG A 6 -22.86 -0.25 5.79
C ARG A 6 -21.71 -1.22 6.08
N ALA A 7 -21.64 -2.35 5.38
CA ALA A 7 -20.55 -3.31 5.50
C ALA A 7 -19.23 -2.77 4.92
N VAL A 8 -19.30 -2.04 3.80
CA VAL A 8 -18.14 -1.39 3.16
C VAL A 8 -17.56 -0.28 4.02
N LYS A 9 -18.40 0.51 4.71
CA LYS A 9 -17.95 1.61 5.62
C LYS A 9 -17.00 1.15 6.72
N LYS A 10 -16.98 -0.14 7.04
CA LYS A 10 -16.01 -0.69 7.99
C LYS A 10 -14.58 -0.69 7.44
N PHE A 11 -14.41 -0.78 6.12
CA PHE A 11 -13.11 -0.90 5.46
C PHE A 11 -12.74 0.32 4.60
N MET A 12 -13.73 1.17 4.34
CA MET A 12 -13.58 2.39 3.53
C MET A 12 -14.48 3.48 4.13
N PRO A 13 -13.96 4.64 4.51
CA PRO A 13 -14.75 5.68 5.20
C PRO A 13 -15.88 6.23 4.33
N GLY A 14 -15.66 6.31 3.03
CA GLY A 14 -16.60 6.80 2.01
C GLY A 14 -16.02 6.79 0.62
N GLU A 15 -16.74 7.40 -0.32
CA GLU A 15 -16.37 7.44 -1.73
C GLU A 15 -15.59 8.73 -2.08
N THR A 16 -15.67 9.75 -1.23
CA THR A 16 -15.07 11.08 -1.48
C THR A 16 -13.72 11.27 -0.80
N VAL A 17 -12.95 12.22 -1.31
CA VAL A 17 -11.71 12.68 -0.67
C VAL A 17 -11.99 13.23 0.74
N GLU A 18 -13.11 13.93 0.92
CA GLU A 18 -13.54 14.51 2.19
C GLU A 18 -13.83 13.46 3.25
N ASP A 19 -14.44 12.32 2.85
CA ASP A 19 -14.64 11.18 3.75
C ASP A 19 -13.29 10.62 4.23
N ALA A 20 -12.33 10.47 3.30
CA ALA A 20 -11.00 9.97 3.59
C ALA A 20 -10.21 10.94 4.50
N ILE A 21 -10.28 12.25 4.24
CA ILE A 21 -9.65 13.28 5.08
C ILE A 21 -10.26 13.30 6.48
N THR A 22 -11.58 13.23 6.58
CA THR A 22 -12.28 13.18 7.88
C THR A 22 -11.85 11.97 8.72
N ALA A 23 -11.69 10.81 8.07
CA ALA A 23 -11.18 9.62 8.74
C ALA A 23 -9.70 9.79 9.17
N THR A 24 -8.88 10.42 8.34
CA THR A 24 -7.47 10.66 8.63
C THR A 24 -7.30 11.61 9.82
N ARG A 25 -8.08 12.69 9.93
CA ARG A 25 -7.98 13.60 11.08
C ARG A 25 -8.16 12.86 12.41
N LYS A 26 -9.09 11.89 12.48
CA LYS A 26 -9.27 11.03 13.68
C LYS A 26 -8.08 10.11 13.96
N LEU A 27 -7.40 9.65 12.91
CA LEU A 27 -6.18 8.84 13.08
C LEU A 27 -5.01 9.71 13.56
N LEU A 28 -4.90 10.94 13.05
CA LEU A 28 -3.85 11.89 13.42
C LEU A 28 -3.93 12.33 14.90
N GLU A 29 -5.11 12.31 15.52
CA GLU A 29 -5.28 12.50 16.98
C GLU A 29 -4.45 11.48 17.80
N ASN A 30 -4.10 10.33 17.19
CA ASN A 30 -3.28 9.29 17.78
C ASN A 30 -1.91 9.14 17.09
N ASN A 31 -1.43 10.17 16.40
CA ASN A 31 -0.19 10.16 15.64
C ASN A 31 -0.11 9.03 14.58
N ILE A 32 -1.23 8.68 13.96
CA ILE A 32 -1.31 7.69 12.90
C ILE A 32 -1.60 8.41 11.58
N PRO A 33 -0.58 8.66 10.75
CA PRO A 33 -0.76 9.21 9.41
C PRO A 33 -1.42 8.21 8.45
N ALA A 34 -1.87 8.71 7.30
CA ALA A 34 -2.55 7.90 6.31
C ALA A 34 -1.77 7.79 4.98
N THR A 35 -2.10 6.78 4.20
CA THR A 35 -1.80 6.69 2.77
C THR A 35 -3.12 6.61 2.02
N PHE A 36 -3.32 7.46 1.02
CA PHE A 36 -4.53 7.43 0.21
C PHE A 36 -4.33 6.68 -1.09
N THR A 37 -5.32 5.86 -1.44
CA THR A 37 -5.40 5.22 -2.74
C THR A 37 -6.79 5.45 -3.33
N HIS A 38 -6.84 6.05 -4.52
CA HIS A 38 -8.08 6.19 -5.27
C HIS A 38 -8.43 4.86 -5.94
N LEU A 39 -9.66 4.41 -5.80
CA LEU A 39 -10.12 3.16 -6.39
C LEU A 39 -10.51 3.36 -7.85
N GLY A 40 -10.00 2.51 -8.70
CA GLY A 40 -10.17 2.47 -10.15
C GLY A 40 -8.92 1.87 -10.78
N GLU A 41 -9.07 1.02 -11.75
CA GLU A 41 -7.97 0.35 -12.47
C GLU A 41 -8.47 0.02 -13.88
N ASN A 42 -7.55 -0.34 -14.79
CA ASN A 42 -7.89 -0.76 -16.16
C ASN A 42 -8.61 0.33 -16.98
N ILE A 43 -8.04 1.53 -16.99
CA ILE A 43 -8.49 2.60 -17.87
C ILE A 43 -8.22 2.25 -19.33
N THR A 44 -9.01 2.83 -20.23
CA THR A 44 -9.00 2.48 -21.66
C THR A 44 -8.52 3.60 -22.57
N THR A 45 -8.37 4.81 -22.03
CA THR A 45 -7.91 5.98 -22.79
C THR A 45 -6.86 6.80 -22.06
N LEU A 46 -6.04 7.55 -22.79
CA LEU A 46 -5.07 8.46 -22.22
C LEU A 46 -5.72 9.67 -21.54
N GLU A 47 -6.91 10.08 -21.97
CA GLU A 47 -7.71 11.14 -21.33
C GLU A 47 -8.09 10.73 -19.90
N GLU A 48 -8.45 9.46 -19.68
CA GLU A 48 -8.72 8.92 -18.35
C GLU A 48 -7.45 8.93 -17.49
N ALA A 49 -6.28 8.58 -18.09
CA ALA A 49 -4.99 8.65 -17.40
C ALA A 49 -4.66 10.09 -16.93
N GLU A 50 -4.85 11.07 -17.80
CA GLU A 50 -4.65 12.48 -17.48
C GLU A 50 -5.65 12.99 -16.43
N LYS A 51 -6.91 12.56 -16.51
CA LYS A 51 -7.93 12.88 -15.51
C LYS A 51 -7.55 12.32 -14.14
N ASN A 52 -7.10 11.09 -14.07
CA ASN A 52 -6.66 10.47 -12.82
C ASN A 52 -5.40 11.17 -12.27
N THR A 53 -4.47 11.55 -13.12
CA THR A 53 -3.29 12.33 -12.71
C THR A 53 -3.68 13.68 -12.14
N LYS A 54 -4.57 14.42 -12.81
CA LYS A 54 -5.12 15.71 -12.31
C LYS A 54 -5.83 15.52 -10.97
N HIS A 55 -6.54 14.42 -10.78
CA HIS A 55 -7.18 14.10 -9.50
C HIS A 55 -6.13 13.94 -8.37
N TYR A 56 -5.03 13.21 -8.61
CA TYR A 56 -3.95 13.08 -7.63
C TYR A 56 -3.23 14.41 -7.34
N ILE A 57 -3.03 15.25 -8.36
CA ILE A 57 -2.44 16.59 -8.17
C ILE A 57 -3.35 17.47 -7.32
N ALA A 58 -4.66 17.51 -7.60
CA ALA A 58 -5.64 18.26 -6.81
C ALA A 58 -5.76 17.73 -5.37
N LEU A 59 -5.68 16.41 -5.18
CA LEU A 59 -5.63 15.80 -3.86
C LEU A 59 -4.38 16.25 -3.08
N LEU A 60 -3.21 16.27 -3.74
CA LEU A 60 -1.97 16.76 -3.13
C LEU A 60 -2.07 18.23 -2.72
N ASP A 61 -2.63 19.09 -3.58
CA ASP A 61 -2.87 20.50 -3.22
C ASP A 61 -3.73 20.63 -1.95
N LYS A 62 -4.76 19.80 -1.83
CA LYS A 62 -5.62 19.80 -0.65
C LYS A 62 -4.90 19.30 0.60
N ILE A 63 -4.15 18.19 0.51
CA ILE A 63 -3.32 17.63 1.59
C ILE A 63 -2.33 18.68 2.11
N ILE A 64 -1.68 19.39 1.20
CA ILE A 64 -0.69 20.43 1.49
C ILE A 64 -1.34 21.63 2.17
N ASN A 65 -2.42 22.15 1.59
CA ASN A 65 -3.13 23.32 2.12
C ASN A 65 -3.69 23.08 3.53
N GLU A 66 -4.05 21.85 3.85
CA GLU A 66 -4.57 21.45 5.15
C GLU A 66 -3.48 20.93 6.11
N ASN A 67 -2.21 20.92 5.68
CA ASN A 67 -1.04 20.42 6.44
C ASN A 67 -1.27 19.02 7.04
N LEU A 68 -1.75 18.09 6.21
CA LEU A 68 -2.06 16.73 6.62
C LEU A 68 -0.90 15.76 6.27
N ASP A 69 -0.49 14.91 7.22
CA ASP A 69 0.45 13.81 6.92
C ASP A 69 -0.27 12.67 6.21
N ILE A 70 -0.36 12.80 4.90
CA ILE A 70 -1.00 11.84 4.00
C ILE A 70 -0.10 11.59 2.80
N GLU A 71 0.32 10.35 2.63
CA GLU A 71 1.02 9.89 1.42
C GLU A 71 0.04 9.40 0.36
N ILE A 72 0.52 9.24 -0.86
CA ILE A 72 -0.26 8.70 -1.97
C ILE A 72 0.23 7.30 -2.32
N SER A 73 -0.69 6.43 -2.68
CA SER A 73 -0.42 5.13 -3.30
C SER A 73 -1.29 4.96 -4.53
N LEU A 74 -0.70 4.57 -5.65
CA LEU A 74 -1.43 4.40 -6.90
C LEU A 74 -0.91 3.21 -7.71
N LYS A 75 -1.76 2.68 -8.58
CA LYS A 75 -1.40 1.67 -9.57
C LYS A 75 -1.01 2.35 -10.88
N LEU A 76 -0.01 1.82 -11.55
CA LEU A 76 0.41 2.37 -12.84
C LEU A 76 -0.67 2.22 -13.91
N THR A 77 -1.50 1.15 -13.85
CA THR A 77 -2.63 0.97 -14.77
C THR A 77 -3.70 2.07 -14.66
N GLN A 78 -3.80 2.75 -13.51
CA GLN A 78 -4.70 3.89 -13.35
C GLN A 78 -4.27 5.15 -14.12
N ILE A 79 -3.00 5.22 -14.50
CA ILE A 79 -2.42 6.37 -15.19
C ILE A 79 -1.84 5.99 -16.56
N GLY A 80 -2.33 4.86 -17.15
CA GLY A 80 -2.11 4.53 -18.54
C GLY A 80 -1.03 3.50 -18.85
N PHE A 81 -0.59 2.69 -17.87
CA PHE A 81 0.54 1.76 -18.04
C PHE A 81 0.36 0.73 -19.15
N ASP A 82 -0.89 0.31 -19.40
CA ASP A 82 -1.24 -0.60 -20.51
C ASP A 82 -1.32 0.11 -21.87
N LEU A 83 -1.43 1.43 -21.87
CA LEU A 83 -1.62 2.23 -23.08
C LEU A 83 -0.28 2.79 -23.60
N SER A 84 0.55 3.33 -22.71
CA SER A 84 1.83 3.93 -23.06
C SER A 84 2.75 4.03 -21.84
N PHE A 85 3.88 3.34 -21.88
CA PHE A 85 4.90 3.44 -20.84
C PHE A 85 5.43 4.87 -20.69
N ASP A 86 5.75 5.53 -21.79
CA ASP A 86 6.36 6.87 -21.77
C ASP A 86 5.36 7.93 -21.27
N LYS A 87 4.09 7.84 -21.68
CA LYS A 87 3.05 8.74 -21.18
C LYS A 87 2.79 8.52 -19.68
N THR A 88 2.75 7.26 -19.25
CA THR A 88 2.64 6.93 -17.82
C THR A 88 3.81 7.47 -17.03
N PHE A 89 5.01 7.39 -17.57
CA PHE A 89 6.21 7.95 -16.93
C PHE A 89 6.13 9.47 -16.80
N GLU A 90 5.68 10.17 -17.83
CA GLU A 90 5.43 11.62 -17.81
C GLU A 90 4.40 11.97 -16.71
N LEU A 91 3.25 11.30 -16.71
CA LEU A 91 2.16 11.57 -15.79
C LEU A 91 2.54 11.25 -14.33
N PHE A 92 3.23 10.12 -14.09
CA PHE A 92 3.73 9.78 -12.77
C PHE A 92 4.80 10.77 -12.29
N SER A 93 5.66 11.25 -13.18
CA SER A 93 6.68 12.26 -12.85
C SER A 93 6.07 13.56 -12.33
N GLN A 94 4.91 13.97 -12.86
CA GLN A 94 4.18 15.15 -12.34
C GLN A 94 3.74 14.94 -10.89
N ILE A 95 3.22 13.74 -10.56
CA ILE A 95 2.81 13.37 -9.20
C ILE A 95 4.04 13.31 -8.28
N ALA A 96 5.11 12.63 -8.71
CA ALA A 96 6.34 12.48 -7.93
C ALA A 96 7.03 13.83 -7.65
N ALA A 97 7.09 14.72 -8.64
CA ALA A 97 7.61 16.08 -8.48
C ALA A 97 6.78 16.89 -7.49
N LYS A 98 5.45 16.82 -7.59
CA LYS A 98 4.54 17.52 -6.68
C LYS A 98 4.66 16.99 -5.24
N THR A 99 4.74 15.68 -5.03
CA THR A 99 4.97 15.10 -3.70
C THR A 99 6.34 15.50 -3.16
N LYS A 100 7.40 15.48 -3.98
CA LYS A 100 8.75 15.88 -3.58
C LYS A 100 8.84 17.32 -3.11
N SER A 101 8.21 18.25 -3.82
CA SER A 101 8.23 19.69 -3.49
C SER A 101 7.63 20.00 -2.11
N HIS A 102 6.94 19.05 -1.48
CA HIS A 102 6.30 19.18 -0.16
C HIS A 102 6.76 18.12 0.84
N ASN A 103 7.94 17.56 0.63
CA ASN A 103 8.52 16.49 1.48
C ASN A 103 7.56 15.31 1.71
N ASN A 104 6.75 15.01 0.71
CA ASN A 104 5.77 13.93 0.75
C ASN A 104 6.23 12.74 -0.10
N PHE A 105 5.52 11.63 -0.04
CA PHE A 105 5.94 10.36 -0.62
C PHE A 105 4.83 9.73 -1.46
N VAL A 106 5.20 9.00 -2.52
CA VAL A 106 4.27 8.24 -3.34
C VAL A 106 4.72 6.79 -3.49
N PHE A 107 3.82 5.84 -3.23
CA PHE A 107 4.05 4.42 -3.49
C PHE A 107 3.41 3.97 -4.80
N ILE A 108 4.15 3.19 -5.56
CA ILE A 108 3.62 2.40 -6.66
C ILE A 108 3.07 1.11 -6.07
N ASP A 109 1.75 0.90 -6.21
CA ASP A 109 1.11 -0.36 -5.86
C ASP A 109 1.44 -1.42 -6.90
N ILE A 110 1.86 -2.60 -6.45
CA ILE A 110 2.11 -3.74 -7.34
C ILE A 110 0.77 -4.38 -7.75
N GLU A 111 0.71 -4.85 -8.98
CA GLU A 111 -0.44 -5.55 -9.53
C GLU A 111 -0.16 -7.05 -9.67
N ASP A 112 -0.83 -7.79 -10.54
CA ASP A 112 -0.56 -9.21 -10.69
C ASP A 112 0.84 -9.52 -11.26
N SER A 113 1.22 -10.80 -11.28
CA SER A 113 2.57 -11.23 -11.64
C SER A 113 2.99 -10.86 -13.06
N SER A 114 2.05 -10.61 -13.98
CA SER A 114 2.34 -10.21 -15.36
C SER A 114 2.89 -8.78 -15.46
N TYR A 115 2.61 -7.94 -14.45
CA TYR A 115 3.09 -6.56 -14.39
C TYR A 115 4.44 -6.39 -13.70
N VAL A 116 4.92 -7.40 -12.96
CA VAL A 116 6.07 -7.24 -12.05
C VAL A 116 7.31 -6.73 -12.77
N ASP A 117 7.71 -7.33 -13.89
CA ASP A 117 8.92 -6.92 -14.62
C ASP A 117 8.83 -5.46 -15.09
N LYS A 118 7.74 -5.12 -15.78
CA LYS A 118 7.52 -3.76 -16.28
C LYS A 118 7.45 -2.73 -15.15
N THR A 119 6.84 -3.09 -14.01
CA THR A 119 6.74 -2.21 -12.85
C THR A 119 8.10 -1.98 -12.19
N ILE A 120 8.93 -3.00 -12.08
CA ILE A 120 10.30 -2.87 -11.54
C ILE A 120 11.15 -1.99 -12.47
N ASP A 121 11.07 -2.18 -13.79
CA ASP A 121 11.78 -1.35 -14.76
C ASP A 121 11.34 0.11 -14.68
N PHE A 122 10.02 0.35 -14.57
CA PHE A 122 9.47 1.67 -14.35
C PHE A 122 9.98 2.28 -13.03
N TYR A 123 9.91 1.51 -11.94
CA TYR A 123 10.37 1.95 -10.63
C TYR A 123 11.86 2.31 -10.63
N LYS A 124 12.72 1.47 -11.21
CA LYS A 124 14.15 1.78 -11.32
C LYS A 124 14.41 3.09 -12.07
N LYS A 125 13.67 3.34 -13.13
CA LYS A 125 13.80 4.55 -13.95
C LYS A 125 13.33 5.80 -13.18
N ILE A 126 12.18 5.72 -12.52
CA ILE A 126 11.60 6.86 -11.78
C ILE A 126 12.36 7.14 -10.48
N LYS A 127 12.82 6.10 -9.76
CA LYS A 127 13.56 6.22 -8.51
C LYS A 127 14.89 6.95 -8.66
N ARG A 128 15.55 6.82 -9.82
CA ARG A 128 16.77 7.58 -10.13
C ARG A 128 16.53 9.08 -10.30
N GLN A 129 15.29 9.50 -10.59
CA GLN A 129 14.93 10.92 -10.74
C GLN A 129 14.28 11.48 -9.45
N TYR A 130 13.53 10.64 -8.74
CA TYR A 130 12.73 11.02 -7.57
C TYR A 130 12.97 10.04 -6.41
N ASP A 131 13.68 10.48 -5.39
CA ASP A 131 14.00 9.73 -4.18
C ASP A 131 12.78 9.44 -3.28
N ASN A 132 11.71 10.22 -3.44
CA ASN A 132 10.45 10.12 -2.71
C ASN A 132 9.44 9.14 -3.32
N VAL A 133 9.91 8.16 -4.08
CA VAL A 133 9.08 7.10 -4.66
C VAL A 133 9.41 5.76 -4.03
N GLY A 134 8.38 5.00 -3.64
CA GLY A 134 8.48 3.63 -3.13
C GLY A 134 7.74 2.62 -4.01
N LEU A 135 8.07 1.35 -3.83
CA LEU A 135 7.47 0.23 -4.53
C LEU A 135 6.85 -0.77 -3.55
N CYS A 136 5.63 -1.19 -3.81
CA CYS A 136 4.99 -2.30 -3.13
C CYS A 136 5.43 -3.62 -3.75
N LEU A 137 5.81 -4.63 -2.94
CA LEU A 137 6.21 -5.96 -3.40
C LEU A 137 5.51 -7.07 -2.62
N GLN A 138 5.21 -8.18 -3.31
CA GLN A 138 4.36 -9.26 -2.81
C GLN A 138 5.16 -10.50 -2.45
N THR A 139 5.15 -10.91 -1.18
CA THR A 139 5.97 -12.02 -0.69
C THR A 139 5.46 -13.41 -1.07
N TYR A 140 4.23 -13.53 -1.58
CA TYR A 140 3.77 -14.84 -2.09
C TYR A 140 4.47 -15.22 -3.41
N LEU A 141 5.04 -14.27 -4.17
CA LEU A 141 5.81 -14.56 -5.37
C LEU A 141 7.20 -15.11 -5.01
N TYR A 142 7.62 -16.17 -5.70
CA TYR A 142 8.93 -16.79 -5.48
C TYR A 142 10.10 -15.83 -5.74
N ARG A 143 9.91 -14.90 -6.66
CA ARG A 143 10.93 -13.99 -7.17
C ARG A 143 11.25 -12.79 -6.28
N THR A 144 10.38 -12.45 -5.32
CA THR A 144 10.39 -11.15 -4.62
C THR A 144 11.72 -10.82 -3.96
N MET A 145 12.40 -11.78 -3.34
CA MET A 145 13.73 -11.54 -2.77
C MET A 145 14.74 -11.11 -3.84
N LYS A 146 14.81 -11.86 -4.94
CA LYS A 146 15.70 -11.55 -6.07
C LYS A 146 15.37 -10.19 -6.69
N ASP A 147 14.09 -9.84 -6.77
CA ASP A 147 13.66 -8.54 -7.30
C ASP A 147 14.16 -7.38 -6.40
N ILE A 148 14.15 -7.54 -5.08
CA ILE A 148 14.70 -6.55 -4.15
C ILE A 148 16.21 -6.44 -4.31
N GLU A 149 16.92 -7.57 -4.37
CA GLU A 149 18.38 -7.62 -4.55
C GLU A 149 18.83 -6.89 -5.84
N GLN A 150 18.06 -6.99 -6.91
CA GLN A 150 18.34 -6.29 -8.18
C GLN A 150 18.14 -4.77 -8.14
N MET A 151 17.60 -4.24 -7.06
CA MET A 151 17.34 -2.80 -6.87
C MET A 151 18.26 -2.16 -5.82
N MET A 152 19.27 -2.89 -5.31
CA MET A 152 20.14 -2.37 -4.26
C MET A 152 20.91 -1.11 -4.64
N ASP A 153 21.19 -0.94 -5.94
CA ASP A 153 21.94 0.20 -6.48
C ASP A 153 21.18 1.53 -6.46
N ILE A 154 19.85 1.49 -6.25
CA ILE A 154 19.00 2.69 -6.30
C ILE A 154 18.43 3.11 -4.93
N ASN A 155 18.89 2.53 -3.82
CA ASN A 155 18.38 2.79 -2.49
C ASN A 155 16.83 2.72 -2.43
N PRO A 156 16.24 1.53 -2.66
CA PRO A 156 14.81 1.40 -2.82
C PRO A 156 14.04 1.66 -1.53
N ALA A 157 12.85 2.27 -1.65
CA ALA A 157 11.87 2.29 -0.58
C ALA A 157 10.83 1.19 -0.84
N ILE A 158 10.70 0.23 0.08
CA ILE A 158 9.90 -0.97 -0.12
C ILE A 158 8.72 -1.03 0.83
N ARG A 159 7.51 -1.25 0.29
CA ARG A 159 6.36 -1.68 1.05
C ARG A 159 6.11 -3.17 0.82
N LEU A 160 6.39 -3.97 1.83
CA LEU A 160 6.27 -5.41 1.75
C LEU A 160 4.85 -5.85 2.11
N VAL A 161 4.17 -6.57 1.20
CA VAL A 161 2.83 -7.15 1.40
C VAL A 161 2.85 -8.66 1.17
N LYS A 162 1.84 -9.40 1.64
CA LYS A 162 1.74 -10.83 1.37
C LYS A 162 1.41 -11.13 -0.09
N GLY A 163 0.51 -10.37 -0.68
CA GLY A 163 -0.05 -10.56 -2.01
C GLY A 163 -1.58 -10.75 -1.95
N ALA A 164 -2.29 -10.29 -2.97
CA ALA A 164 -3.75 -10.23 -2.99
C ALA A 164 -4.39 -10.78 -4.28
N TYR A 165 -3.59 -11.11 -5.29
CA TYR A 165 -4.09 -11.61 -6.56
C TYR A 165 -4.08 -13.15 -6.59
N LYS A 166 -4.94 -13.73 -7.44
CA LYS A 166 -4.99 -15.18 -7.64
C LYS A 166 -3.93 -15.58 -8.66
N GLU A 167 -2.74 -15.87 -8.18
CA GLU A 167 -1.61 -16.29 -9.01
C GLU A 167 -1.56 -17.81 -9.21
N PRO A 168 -0.98 -18.33 -10.31
CA PRO A 168 -0.73 -19.76 -10.48
C PRO A 168 0.38 -20.24 -9.53
N GLU A 169 0.36 -21.54 -9.22
CA GLU A 169 1.35 -22.20 -8.35
C GLU A 169 2.77 -22.19 -8.94
N THR A 170 2.88 -21.99 -10.25
CA THR A 170 4.16 -21.86 -10.94
C THR A 170 4.96 -20.62 -10.57
N VAL A 171 4.30 -19.56 -10.05
CA VAL A 171 4.94 -18.27 -9.72
C VAL A 171 4.77 -17.86 -8.26
N ALA A 172 3.82 -18.48 -7.52
CA ALA A 172 3.49 -18.05 -6.16
C ALA A 172 3.24 -19.20 -5.19
N PHE A 173 3.62 -19.02 -3.92
CA PHE A 173 3.27 -19.91 -2.83
C PHE A 173 1.76 -19.96 -2.60
N LYS A 174 1.18 -21.18 -2.55
CA LYS A 174 -0.24 -21.41 -2.20
C LYS A 174 -0.46 -21.55 -0.70
N SER A 175 0.52 -22.10 -0.01
CA SER A 175 0.42 -22.31 1.43
C SER A 175 0.60 -20.99 2.18
N LYS A 176 -0.41 -20.63 3.01
CA LYS A 176 -0.32 -19.46 3.90
C LYS A 176 0.96 -19.51 4.75
N LYS A 177 1.32 -20.68 5.27
CA LYS A 177 2.53 -20.87 6.08
C LYS A 177 3.78 -20.49 5.29
N LYS A 178 3.91 -20.95 4.03
CA LYS A 178 5.05 -20.61 3.17
C LYS A 178 5.10 -19.11 2.84
N VAL A 179 3.94 -18.48 2.62
CA VAL A 179 3.86 -17.02 2.41
C VAL A 179 4.31 -16.27 3.66
N ASP A 180 3.86 -16.69 4.85
CA ASP A 180 4.22 -16.06 6.11
C ASP A 180 5.73 -16.25 6.42
N GLU A 181 6.29 -17.40 6.13
CA GLU A 181 7.74 -17.67 6.26
C GLU A 181 8.56 -16.82 5.29
N ASN A 182 8.13 -16.71 4.03
CA ASN A 182 8.81 -15.86 3.04
C ASN A 182 8.68 -14.38 3.36
N PHE A 183 7.51 -13.95 3.87
CA PHE A 183 7.32 -12.58 4.36
C PHE A 183 8.34 -12.24 5.45
N PHE A 184 8.49 -13.13 6.43
CA PHE A 184 9.43 -12.88 7.52
C PHE A 184 10.89 -12.92 7.05
N LYS A 185 11.27 -13.90 6.22
CA LYS A 185 12.62 -13.98 5.63
C LYS A 185 13.01 -12.70 4.87
N ILE A 186 12.08 -12.15 4.08
CA ILE A 186 12.32 -10.89 3.37
C ILE A 186 12.34 -9.72 4.37
N SER A 187 11.52 -9.77 5.43
CA SER A 187 11.54 -8.75 6.47
C SER A 187 12.89 -8.72 7.21
N GLU A 188 13.51 -9.86 7.50
CA GLU A 188 14.86 -9.93 8.10
C GLU A 188 15.88 -9.22 7.20
N PHE A 189 15.89 -9.51 5.90
CA PHE A 189 16.75 -8.83 4.94
C PHE A 189 16.51 -7.31 4.91
N LEU A 190 15.25 -6.88 4.88
CA LEU A 190 14.92 -5.45 4.88
C LEU A 190 15.31 -4.75 6.19
N LEU A 191 15.20 -5.43 7.33
CA LEU A 191 15.65 -4.90 8.62
C LEU A 191 17.17 -4.67 8.65
N GLU A 192 17.96 -5.59 8.07
CA GLU A 192 19.39 -5.38 7.90
C GLU A 192 19.66 -4.13 7.03
N LYS A 193 18.90 -3.94 5.94
CA LYS A 193 19.06 -2.77 5.06
C LYS A 193 18.58 -1.45 5.70
N ILE A 194 17.59 -1.49 6.58
CA ILE A 194 17.24 -0.35 7.44
C ILE A 194 18.43 0.02 8.31
N LYS A 195 19.06 -0.97 8.97
CA LYS A 195 20.18 -0.76 9.89
C LYS A 195 21.44 -0.27 9.19
N GLU A 196 21.80 -0.89 8.06
CA GLU A 196 23.07 -0.67 7.36
C GLU A 196 23.03 0.55 6.43
N LEU A 197 21.92 0.74 5.72
CA LEU A 197 21.79 1.66 4.59
C LEU A 197 20.68 2.70 4.76
N ASN A 198 19.98 2.68 5.91
CA ASN A 198 18.85 3.57 6.21
C ASN A 198 17.73 3.49 5.13
N TRP A 199 17.48 2.28 4.61
CA TRP A 199 16.37 2.09 3.67
C TRP A 199 15.04 2.36 4.35
N ARG A 200 14.12 2.99 3.63
CA ARG A 200 12.73 3.02 4.07
C ARG A 200 12.04 1.70 3.70
N SER A 201 11.64 0.93 4.71
CA SER A 201 10.89 -0.30 4.52
C SER A 201 9.65 -0.31 5.40
N ALA A 202 8.48 -0.51 4.77
CA ALA A 202 7.20 -0.61 5.46
C ALA A 202 6.68 -2.06 5.40
N PHE A 203 6.33 -2.61 6.56
CA PHE A 203 5.82 -3.97 6.69
C PHE A 203 4.28 -3.95 6.71
N ALA A 204 3.66 -4.25 5.57
CA ALA A 204 2.22 -4.14 5.41
C ALA A 204 1.52 -5.46 5.71
N THR A 205 1.11 -5.65 6.96
CA THR A 205 0.43 -6.87 7.42
C THR A 205 -0.51 -6.61 8.60
N HIS A 206 -1.59 -7.40 8.69
CA HIS A 206 -2.49 -7.46 9.86
C HIS A 206 -2.23 -8.69 10.73
N ASP A 207 -1.20 -9.48 10.41
CA ASP A 207 -0.81 -10.67 11.16
C ASP A 207 0.08 -10.26 12.34
N MET A 208 -0.50 -10.21 13.53
CA MET A 208 0.22 -9.75 14.72
C MET A 208 1.36 -10.67 15.15
N ASN A 209 1.35 -11.95 14.70
CA ASN A 209 2.48 -12.83 14.94
C ASN A 209 3.69 -12.41 14.09
N LEU A 210 3.47 -12.02 12.82
CA LEU A 210 4.53 -11.46 11.97
C LEU A 210 5.01 -10.11 12.50
N VAL A 211 4.08 -9.22 12.89
CA VAL A 211 4.45 -7.94 13.52
C VAL A 211 5.36 -8.20 14.71
N LYS A 212 4.99 -9.11 15.62
CA LYS A 212 5.80 -9.42 16.81
C LYS A 212 7.18 -9.98 16.47
N ARG A 213 7.28 -10.82 15.44
CA ARG A 213 8.57 -11.34 14.96
C ARG A 213 9.45 -10.21 14.42
N ILE A 214 8.90 -9.28 13.65
CA ILE A 214 9.61 -8.11 13.11
C ILE A 214 10.05 -7.17 14.24
N GLU A 215 9.19 -6.91 15.24
CA GLU A 215 9.54 -6.15 16.43
C GLU A 215 10.76 -6.77 17.16
N ASN A 216 10.71 -8.08 17.40
CA ASN A 216 11.78 -8.78 18.11
C ASN A 216 13.11 -8.75 17.32
N GLU A 217 13.04 -8.95 16.00
CA GLU A 217 14.22 -8.91 15.13
C GLU A 217 14.79 -7.50 15.01
N GLY A 218 13.93 -6.48 14.86
CA GLY A 218 14.35 -5.08 14.89
C GLY A 218 15.06 -4.70 16.20
N ALA A 219 14.52 -5.16 17.35
CA ALA A 219 15.14 -4.97 18.65
C ALA A 219 16.50 -5.69 18.76
N ARG A 220 16.61 -6.93 18.23
CA ARG A 220 17.87 -7.69 18.17
C ARG A 220 18.96 -6.95 17.38
N LEU A 221 18.55 -6.30 16.29
CA LEU A 221 19.45 -5.50 15.44
C LEU A 221 19.73 -4.10 16.01
N GLY A 222 19.07 -3.71 17.11
CA GLY A 222 19.21 -2.37 17.70
C GLY A 222 18.55 -1.27 16.86
N ILE A 223 17.51 -1.61 16.08
CA ILE A 223 16.75 -0.63 15.31
C ILE A 223 15.75 0.07 16.24
N GLU A 224 15.78 1.40 16.24
CA GLU A 224 14.82 2.20 16.99
C GLU A 224 13.38 1.94 16.51
N LYS A 225 12.43 1.87 17.43
CA LYS A 225 11.02 1.63 17.13
C LYS A 225 10.45 2.63 16.11
N SER A 226 10.89 3.88 16.21
CA SER A 226 10.54 4.96 15.27
C SER A 226 11.02 4.73 13.83
N ASN A 227 11.93 3.78 13.61
CA ASN A 227 12.41 3.38 12.28
C ASN A 227 11.74 2.09 11.77
N LEU A 228 10.89 1.44 12.60
CA LEU A 228 10.06 0.31 12.18
C LEU A 228 8.68 0.83 11.74
N GLU A 229 8.38 0.70 10.47
CA GLU A 229 7.15 1.22 9.85
C GLU A 229 6.18 0.08 9.51
N PHE A 230 4.96 0.14 10.05
CA PHE A 230 3.89 -0.82 9.79
C PHE A 230 2.74 -0.16 9.02
N HIS A 231 2.34 -0.77 7.90
CA HIS A 231 1.19 -0.32 7.13
C HIS A 231 0.01 -1.26 7.34
N MET A 232 -1.16 -0.71 7.59
CA MET A 232 -2.40 -1.45 7.79
C MET A 232 -3.55 -0.81 7.03
N LEU A 233 -4.57 -1.61 6.69
CA LEU A 233 -5.77 -1.09 6.04
C LEU A 233 -6.71 -0.43 7.06
N TYR A 234 -7.42 0.60 6.63
CA TYR A 234 -8.45 1.26 7.41
C TYR A 234 -9.51 0.26 7.89
N GLY A 235 -9.91 0.40 9.16
CA GLY A 235 -10.95 -0.42 9.79
C GLY A 235 -10.57 -1.88 10.09
N ILE A 236 -9.31 -2.28 9.83
CA ILE A 236 -8.81 -3.62 10.15
C ILE A 236 -7.79 -3.53 11.30
N LYS A 237 -8.07 -4.24 12.40
CA LYS A 237 -7.17 -4.25 13.57
C LYS A 237 -6.92 -2.85 14.15
N SER A 238 -7.93 -1.98 14.19
CA SER A 238 -7.78 -0.59 14.64
C SER A 238 -7.21 -0.47 16.05
N PHE A 239 -7.58 -1.38 16.96
CA PHE A 239 -6.98 -1.41 18.29
C PHE A 239 -5.47 -1.69 18.27
N GLU A 240 -5.03 -2.61 17.41
CA GLU A 240 -3.61 -2.93 17.26
C GLU A 240 -2.83 -1.78 16.59
N GLN A 241 -3.46 -1.05 15.68
CA GLN A 241 -2.88 0.16 15.08
C GLN A 241 -2.57 1.20 16.17
N LEU A 242 -3.55 1.50 17.03
CA LEU A 242 -3.40 2.42 18.16
C LEU A 242 -2.31 1.96 19.13
N LYS A 243 -2.30 0.65 19.47
CA LYS A 243 -1.31 0.07 20.37
C LYS A 243 0.11 0.17 19.82
N LEU A 244 0.32 -0.10 18.53
CA LEU A 244 1.65 0.03 17.90
C LEU A 244 2.11 1.49 17.89
N ALA A 245 1.24 2.44 17.51
CA ALA A 245 1.59 3.86 17.53
C ALA A 245 1.92 4.34 18.95
N ALA A 246 1.12 3.98 19.96
CA ALA A 246 1.37 4.31 21.36
C ALA A 246 2.69 3.71 21.89
N ASN A 247 3.14 2.58 21.32
CA ASN A 247 4.42 1.96 21.67
C ASN A 247 5.63 2.59 20.94
N GLY A 248 5.44 3.62 20.13
CA GLY A 248 6.48 4.38 19.43
C GLY A 248 6.88 3.83 18.07
N TYR A 249 6.11 2.89 17.49
CA TYR A 249 6.31 2.45 16.11
C TYR A 249 5.67 3.42 15.11
N LYS A 250 6.24 3.53 13.92
CA LYS A 250 5.56 4.21 12.81
C LYS A 250 4.41 3.34 12.33
N VAL A 251 3.20 3.84 12.42
CA VAL A 251 2.01 3.18 11.87
C VAL A 251 1.39 4.09 10.83
N ARG A 252 1.13 3.56 9.64
CA ARG A 252 0.44 4.29 8.58
C ARG A 252 -0.77 3.50 8.12
N VAL A 253 -1.91 4.17 7.99
CA VAL A 253 -3.17 3.51 7.61
C VAL A 253 -3.51 3.83 6.17
N LEU A 254 -3.61 2.78 5.34
CA LEU A 254 -4.05 2.92 3.96
C LEU A 254 -5.56 3.06 3.91
N ILE A 255 -6.01 4.18 3.38
CA ILE A 255 -7.42 4.54 3.19
C ILE A 255 -7.73 4.52 1.70
N SER A 256 -8.60 3.59 1.31
CA SER A 256 -9.16 3.55 -0.03
C SER A 256 -10.42 4.42 -0.11
N TYR A 257 -10.61 5.13 -1.21
CA TYR A 257 -11.81 5.94 -1.51
C TYR A 257 -12.08 5.89 -3.02
N GLY A 258 -13.29 6.31 -3.45
CA GLY A 258 -13.69 6.31 -4.85
C GLY A 258 -14.91 5.43 -5.10
N GLU A 259 -15.55 5.63 -6.26
CA GLU A 259 -16.79 4.94 -6.64
C GLU A 259 -16.58 3.48 -7.07
N ALA A 260 -15.37 3.13 -7.54
CA ALA A 260 -15.01 1.79 -8.02
C ALA A 260 -14.69 0.80 -6.87
N TRP A 261 -15.42 0.88 -5.76
CA TRP A 261 -15.14 0.11 -4.54
C TRP A 261 -15.55 -1.37 -4.62
N PHE A 262 -16.46 -1.77 -5.50
CA PHE A 262 -17.02 -3.12 -5.48
C PHE A 262 -15.97 -4.21 -5.79
N PRO A 263 -15.14 -4.14 -6.85
CA PRO A 263 -14.08 -5.11 -7.09
C PRO A 263 -13.06 -5.16 -5.94
N TRP A 264 -12.70 -4.01 -5.40
CA TRP A 264 -11.80 -3.90 -4.25
C TRP A 264 -12.39 -4.59 -3.01
N TYR A 265 -13.68 -4.36 -2.73
CA TYR A 265 -14.38 -4.97 -1.58
C TYR A 265 -14.47 -6.49 -1.73
N MET A 266 -14.72 -7.00 -2.92
CA MET A 266 -14.75 -8.45 -3.19
C MET A 266 -13.39 -9.11 -2.94
N ARG A 267 -12.27 -8.45 -3.27
CA ARG A 267 -10.93 -8.93 -2.92
C ARG A 267 -10.75 -9.00 -1.39
N ARG A 268 -11.20 -7.99 -0.64
CA ARG A 268 -11.15 -7.99 0.85
C ARG A 268 -11.98 -9.11 1.46
N LEU A 269 -13.11 -9.43 0.89
CA LEU A 269 -13.93 -10.57 1.33
C LEU A 269 -13.22 -11.91 1.05
N ALA A 270 -12.63 -12.07 -0.11
CA ALA A 270 -11.93 -13.29 -0.51
C ALA A 270 -10.71 -13.61 0.38
N GLU A 271 -10.02 -12.60 0.90
CA GLU A 271 -8.88 -12.76 1.80
C GLU A 271 -9.26 -13.34 3.19
N ARG A 272 -10.53 -13.25 3.56
CA ARG A 272 -11.04 -13.76 4.85
C ARG A 272 -12.39 -14.46 4.67
N PRO A 273 -12.42 -15.79 4.54
CA PRO A 273 -13.68 -16.55 4.45
C PRO A 273 -14.66 -16.29 5.60
N ALA A 274 -14.17 -15.96 6.81
CA ALA A 274 -15.01 -15.57 7.93
C ALA A 274 -15.83 -14.29 7.67
N ASN A 275 -15.30 -13.36 6.84
CA ASN A 275 -16.05 -12.17 6.43
C ASN A 275 -17.15 -12.51 5.41
N VAL A 276 -16.94 -13.53 4.59
CA VAL A 276 -17.96 -14.05 3.64
C VAL A 276 -19.14 -14.62 4.40
N SER A 277 -18.90 -15.43 5.46
CA SER A 277 -19.97 -16.00 6.28
C SER A 277 -20.75 -14.92 7.03
N PHE A 278 -20.11 -13.85 7.48
CA PHE A 278 -20.77 -12.69 8.10
C PHE A 278 -21.65 -11.94 7.11
N VAL A 279 -21.16 -11.70 5.89
CA VAL A 279 -21.95 -11.04 4.84
C VAL A 279 -23.12 -11.91 4.40
N LEU A 280 -22.92 -13.23 4.21
CA LEU A 280 -23.98 -14.17 3.86
C LEU A 280 -25.03 -14.30 4.97
N LYS A 281 -24.63 -14.43 6.25
CA LYS A 281 -25.58 -14.44 7.38
C LYS A 281 -26.43 -13.18 7.42
N ASN A 282 -25.84 -12.03 7.15
CA ASN A 282 -26.56 -10.76 7.14
C ASN A 282 -27.37 -10.50 5.87
N LEU A 283 -27.10 -11.21 4.76
CA LEU A 283 -27.93 -11.20 3.55
C LEU A 283 -29.15 -12.13 3.67
N LEU A 284 -29.02 -13.18 4.49
CA LEU A 284 -30.07 -14.19 4.70
C LEU A 284 -30.96 -13.91 5.93
N SER A 285 -30.52 -13.01 6.81
CA SER A 285 -31.34 -12.55 7.94
C SER A 285 -32.20 -11.35 7.51
N LYS A 286 -33.28 -11.63 6.80
CA LYS A 286 -34.46 -10.76 6.66
C LYS A 286 -35.56 -11.27 7.56
#